data_33e32df6b576db9e30e8e6b81888dbf4
#
_entry.id   33e32df6b576db9e30e8e6b81888dbf4
#
_cell.length_a   1.000
_cell.length_b   1.000
_cell.length_c   1.000
_cell.angle_alpha   90.00
_cell.angle_beta   90.00
_cell.angle_gamma   90.00
#
_symmetry.space_group_name_H-M   'P 1'
#
loop_
_entity.id
_entity.type
_entity.pdbx_description
1 polymer ?
#
loop_
_entity_poly.entity_id
_entity_poly.type
_entity_poly.pdbx_seq_one_letter_code
_entity_poly.pdbx_strand_id
1 'polypeptide(L)'
;YEVAFNHFFKGPDHPSGQDMIFFQGHASPGMYARAFLEGRLTETNLNNFRQELSEGGGLSSYPHPYLMPNFWQFATVSMGLGPMMAVYQARFMRYMIDRGFMEDKGRKVFAFLGDGEMDEPESTGALTLASRENLDDLIFVVNCNLQRLDGPVRGNSKVVQELEGAFRGAGWNVIKVVWGSDWDVLFDKDVSGLLLK
;
A
#
# COMPACT_ATOMS: atom_id res chain seq x y z
N TYR A 1 -4.72 6.41 1.24
CA TYR A 1 -3.52 7.07 1.80
C TYR A 1 -3.88 8.20 2.75
N GLU A 2 -4.82 9.10 2.43
CA GLU A 2 -5.16 10.25 3.28
C GLU A 2 -5.54 9.85 4.71
N VAL A 3 -6.39 8.84 4.85
CA VAL A 3 -6.76 8.29 6.16
C VAL A 3 -5.54 7.75 6.90
N ALA A 4 -4.67 7.04 6.20
CA ALA A 4 -3.47 6.45 6.79
C ALA A 4 -2.48 7.53 7.28
N PHE A 5 -2.24 8.57 6.47
CA PHE A 5 -1.38 9.69 6.86
C PHE A 5 -1.94 10.49 8.04
N ASN A 6 -3.25 10.69 8.08
CA ASN A 6 -3.85 11.53 9.10
C ASN A 6 -4.09 10.81 10.44
N HIS A 7 -4.19 9.46 10.42
CA HIS A 7 -4.68 8.74 11.60
C HIS A 7 -3.85 7.52 12.01
N PHE A 8 -3.02 6.97 11.14
CA PHE A 8 -2.35 5.70 11.41
C PHE A 8 -0.84 5.74 11.35
N PHE A 9 -0.26 6.39 10.34
CA PHE A 9 1.19 6.35 10.15
C PHE A 9 1.94 7.11 11.24
N LYS A 10 2.95 6.46 11.77
CA LYS A 10 3.92 7.05 12.70
C LYS A 10 5.12 7.55 11.91
N GLY A 11 5.43 8.83 12.07
CA GLY A 11 6.58 9.48 11.43
C GLY A 11 7.91 9.20 12.16
N PRO A 12 9.02 9.73 11.62
CA PRO A 12 10.36 9.47 12.16
C PRO A 12 10.55 9.92 13.61
N ASP A 13 9.85 10.97 14.03
CA ASP A 13 9.96 11.54 15.37
C ASP A 13 9.01 10.88 16.39
N HIS A 14 8.23 9.86 15.98
CA HIS A 14 7.33 9.17 16.89
C HIS A 14 8.12 8.33 17.91
N PRO A 15 7.73 8.32 19.20
CA PRO A 15 8.44 7.54 20.23
C PRO A 15 8.58 6.04 19.96
N SER A 16 7.66 5.45 19.21
CA SER A 16 7.73 4.06 18.74
C SER A 16 8.67 3.86 17.57
N GLY A 17 9.22 4.94 17.00
CA GLY A 17 9.89 4.92 15.72
C GLY A 17 8.94 4.95 14.53
N GLN A 18 9.48 5.26 13.38
CA GLN A 18 8.74 5.37 12.11
C GLN A 18 8.19 4.02 11.65
N ASP A 19 6.94 4.00 11.18
CA ASP A 19 6.38 2.85 10.49
C ASP A 19 7.07 2.62 9.14
N MET A 20 7.03 1.40 8.66
CA MET A 20 7.63 0.97 7.40
C MET A 20 6.54 0.85 6.35
N ILE A 21 6.65 1.59 5.24
CA ILE A 21 5.55 1.72 4.29
C ILE A 21 6.02 1.38 2.88
N PHE A 22 5.45 0.32 2.33
CA PHE A 22 5.58 -0.05 0.93
C PHE A 22 4.42 0.59 0.16
N PHE A 23 4.69 1.70 -0.50
CA PHE A 23 3.70 2.38 -1.31
C PHE A 23 3.49 1.65 -2.64
N GLN A 24 2.26 1.58 -3.12
CA GLN A 24 1.97 1.00 -4.42
C GLN A 24 2.67 1.80 -5.53
N GLY A 25 3.43 1.12 -6.38
CA GLY A 25 4.22 1.76 -7.43
C GLY A 25 3.38 2.60 -8.37
N HIS A 26 2.23 2.09 -8.84
CA HIS A 26 1.33 2.80 -9.74
C HIS A 26 0.64 4.03 -9.11
N ALA A 27 0.59 4.11 -7.79
CA ALA A 27 -0.03 5.23 -7.07
C ALA A 27 0.98 6.33 -6.66
N SER A 28 2.24 6.24 -7.09
CA SER A 28 3.27 7.24 -6.78
C SER A 28 2.89 8.69 -7.15
N PRO A 29 2.16 8.97 -8.25
CA PRO A 29 1.70 10.33 -8.54
C PRO A 29 0.87 10.96 -7.43
N GLY A 30 0.00 10.19 -6.77
CA GLY A 30 -0.79 10.66 -5.62
C GLY A 30 0.08 11.05 -4.43
N MET A 31 1.17 10.32 -4.20
CA MET A 31 2.14 10.62 -3.15
C MET A 31 2.91 11.91 -3.45
N TYR A 32 3.31 12.13 -4.71
CA TYR A 32 3.96 13.35 -5.13
C TYR A 32 3.03 14.56 -5.02
N ALA A 33 1.77 14.41 -5.42
CA ALA A 33 0.77 15.47 -5.28
C ALA A 33 0.58 15.86 -3.81
N ARG A 34 0.44 14.90 -2.91
CA ARG A 34 0.36 15.17 -1.47
C ARG A 34 1.61 15.88 -0.95
N ALA A 35 2.78 15.38 -1.27
CA ALA A 35 4.05 15.97 -0.84
C ALA A 35 4.25 17.40 -1.35
N PHE A 36 3.75 17.71 -2.55
CA PHE A 36 3.72 19.07 -3.07
C PHE A 36 2.81 19.97 -2.23
N LEU A 37 1.61 19.53 -1.89
CA LEU A 37 0.69 20.27 -1.02
C LEU A 37 1.24 20.48 0.39
N GLU A 38 2.08 19.57 0.88
CA GLU A 38 2.82 19.70 2.14
C GLU A 38 4.07 20.59 2.05
N GLY A 39 4.38 21.14 0.88
CA GLY A 39 5.56 21.98 0.65
C GLY A 39 6.88 21.20 0.59
N ARG A 40 6.86 19.90 0.47
CA ARG A 40 8.05 19.03 0.37
C ARG A 40 8.62 18.92 -1.04
N LEU A 41 7.82 19.21 -2.04
CA LEU A 41 8.19 19.22 -3.46
C LEU A 41 7.85 20.56 -4.08
N THR A 42 8.57 20.90 -5.15
CA THR A 42 8.36 22.12 -5.94
C THR A 42 7.57 21.81 -7.22
N GLU A 43 7.05 22.85 -7.86
CA GLU A 43 6.42 22.73 -9.18
C GLU A 43 7.41 22.18 -10.21
N THR A 44 8.68 22.58 -10.15
CA THR A 44 9.74 22.05 -11.02
C THR A 44 9.87 20.52 -10.86
N ASN A 45 9.83 20.02 -9.62
CA ASN A 45 9.87 18.58 -9.38
C ASN A 45 8.67 17.88 -10.03
N LEU A 46 7.45 18.43 -9.91
CA LEU A 46 6.27 17.84 -10.52
C LEU A 46 6.33 17.85 -12.06
N ASN A 47 6.80 18.95 -12.65
CA ASN A 47 6.98 19.07 -14.10
C ASN A 47 8.02 18.07 -14.64
N ASN A 48 8.99 17.69 -13.80
CA ASN A 48 10.02 16.70 -14.11
C ASN A 48 9.64 15.27 -13.64
N PHE A 49 8.35 14.97 -13.53
CA PHE A 49 7.91 13.60 -13.23
C PHE A 49 8.37 12.62 -14.32
N ARG A 50 8.97 11.51 -13.94
CA ARG A 50 9.62 10.53 -14.81
C ARG A 50 10.82 11.06 -15.61
N GLN A 51 11.39 12.14 -15.15
CA GLN A 51 12.60 12.73 -15.73
C GLN A 51 13.64 12.86 -14.62
N GLU A 52 14.08 11.74 -14.08
CA GLU A 52 14.86 11.63 -12.85
C GLU A 52 16.18 12.38 -12.90
N LEU A 53 16.76 12.55 -14.10
CA LEU A 53 18.05 13.20 -14.34
C LEU A 53 17.94 14.66 -14.81
N SER A 54 16.73 15.23 -14.81
CA SER A 54 16.53 16.62 -15.24
C SER A 54 17.21 17.61 -14.31
N GLU A 55 17.68 18.71 -14.89
CA GLU A 55 18.17 19.84 -14.14
C GLU A 55 17.08 20.40 -13.20
N GLY A 56 17.43 20.70 -11.97
CA GLY A 56 16.47 21.11 -10.93
C GLY A 56 15.81 19.96 -10.18
N GLY A 57 16.16 18.72 -10.50
CA GLY A 57 15.65 17.50 -9.88
C GLY A 57 14.36 16.99 -10.52
N GLY A 58 14.28 15.69 -10.69
CA GLY A 58 13.11 14.97 -11.20
C GLY A 58 12.50 14.03 -10.16
N LEU A 59 11.32 13.53 -10.46
CA LEU A 59 10.65 12.54 -9.63
C LEU A 59 10.71 11.18 -10.30
N SER A 60 11.06 10.16 -9.52
CA SER A 60 11.13 8.79 -10.02
C SER A 60 9.76 8.28 -10.46
N SER A 61 9.75 7.44 -11.51
CA SER A 61 8.53 6.82 -12.06
C SER A 61 7.81 5.95 -11.04
N TYR A 62 8.58 5.29 -10.17
CA TYR A 62 8.13 4.41 -9.08
C TYR A 62 8.86 4.77 -7.79
N PRO A 63 8.37 4.35 -6.63
CA PRO A 63 9.14 4.45 -5.39
C PRO A 63 10.55 3.88 -5.56
N HIS A 64 11.55 4.73 -5.42
CA HIS A 64 12.93 4.38 -5.71
C HIS A 64 13.88 5.05 -4.69
N PRO A 65 14.20 4.38 -3.57
CA PRO A 65 15.03 4.96 -2.51
C PRO A 65 16.42 5.38 -2.96
N TYR A 66 16.99 4.73 -3.98
CA TYR A 66 18.30 5.09 -4.50
C TYR A 66 18.29 6.45 -5.23
N LEU A 67 17.23 6.75 -5.97
CA LEU A 67 17.07 8.04 -6.67
C LEU A 67 16.54 9.13 -5.74
N MET A 68 15.71 8.77 -4.77
CA MET A 68 15.08 9.69 -3.83
C MET A 68 15.21 9.18 -2.39
N PRO A 69 16.44 9.15 -1.81
CA PRO A 69 16.73 8.48 -0.53
C PRO A 69 16.04 9.13 0.67
N ASN A 70 15.73 10.42 0.59
CA ASN A 70 15.03 11.15 1.65
C ASN A 70 13.51 11.18 1.48
N PHE A 71 13.00 10.48 0.46
CA PHE A 71 11.57 10.45 0.15
C PHE A 71 10.96 9.06 0.27
N TRP A 72 11.59 8.04 -0.33
CA TRP A 72 11.10 6.68 -0.35
C TRP A 72 11.87 5.77 0.60
N GLN A 73 11.13 4.98 1.41
CA GLN A 73 11.74 3.97 2.27
C GLN A 73 12.09 2.69 1.51
N PHE A 74 11.21 2.26 0.61
CA PHE A 74 11.31 1.00 -0.10
C PHE A 74 11.05 1.18 -1.59
N ALA A 75 11.70 0.36 -2.41
CA ALA A 75 11.41 0.27 -3.82
C ALA A 75 10.18 -0.60 -4.05
N THR A 76 9.25 -0.13 -4.88
CA THR A 76 8.07 -0.89 -5.29
C THR A 76 7.73 -0.64 -6.75
N VAL A 77 7.20 -1.66 -7.42
CA VAL A 77 6.85 -1.59 -8.85
C VAL A 77 5.47 -2.17 -9.19
N SER A 78 4.69 -2.58 -8.19
CA SER A 78 3.36 -3.19 -8.36
C SER A 78 3.36 -4.48 -9.21
N MET A 79 4.44 -5.28 -9.10
CA MET A 79 4.68 -6.52 -9.86
C MET A 79 4.87 -7.73 -8.93
N GLY A 80 4.27 -7.71 -7.73
CA GLY A 80 4.29 -8.82 -6.78
C GLY A 80 5.47 -8.83 -5.80
N LEU A 81 6.53 -8.08 -6.04
CA LEU A 81 7.69 -8.05 -5.14
C LEU A 81 7.43 -7.22 -3.87
N GLY A 82 6.61 -6.17 -3.96
CA GLY A 82 6.25 -5.33 -2.82
C GLY A 82 5.63 -6.13 -1.67
N PRO A 83 4.58 -6.93 -1.91
CA PRO A 83 3.99 -7.79 -0.89
C PRO A 83 4.97 -8.75 -0.25
N MET A 84 5.78 -9.44 -1.07
CA MET A 84 6.79 -10.37 -0.59
C MET A 84 7.84 -9.66 0.28
N MET A 85 8.37 -8.54 -0.18
CA MET A 85 9.34 -7.76 0.59
C MET A 85 8.77 -7.27 1.92
N ALA A 86 7.49 -6.86 1.95
CA ALA A 86 6.83 -6.43 3.18
C ALA A 86 6.71 -7.58 4.20
N VAL A 87 6.39 -8.81 3.75
CA VAL A 87 6.39 -10.00 4.60
C VAL A 87 7.79 -10.25 5.19
N TYR A 88 8.84 -10.22 4.36
CA TYR A 88 10.21 -10.42 4.84
C TYR A 88 10.69 -9.28 5.73
N GLN A 89 10.25 -8.04 5.49
CA GLN A 89 10.55 -6.91 6.37
C GLN A 89 9.91 -7.09 7.75
N ALA A 90 8.64 -7.47 7.80
CA ALA A 90 7.96 -7.76 9.06
C ALA A 90 8.61 -8.94 9.80
N ARG A 91 8.98 -9.99 9.07
CA ARG A 91 9.70 -11.14 9.60
C ARG A 91 11.05 -10.75 10.18
N PHE A 92 11.82 -9.93 9.47
CA PHE A 92 13.11 -9.43 9.96
C PHE A 92 12.94 -8.54 11.19
N MET A 93 11.93 -7.68 11.21
CA MET A 93 11.61 -6.86 12.38
C MET A 93 11.30 -7.75 13.58
N ARG A 94 10.46 -8.78 13.43
CA ARG A 94 10.17 -9.75 14.50
C ARG A 94 11.43 -10.47 14.97
N TYR A 95 12.28 -10.90 14.04
CA TYR A 95 13.57 -11.52 14.39
C TYR A 95 14.45 -10.58 15.24
N MET A 96 14.54 -9.29 14.91
CA MET A 96 15.32 -8.31 15.67
C MET A 96 14.76 -8.12 17.08
N ILE A 97 13.43 -8.12 17.23
CA ILE A 97 12.75 -8.03 18.54
C ILE A 97 13.02 -9.29 19.34
N ASP A 98 12.80 -10.47 18.79
CA ASP A 98 12.95 -11.76 19.48
C ASP A 98 14.39 -12.02 19.91
N ARG A 99 15.36 -11.48 19.18
CA ARG A 99 16.80 -11.55 19.53
C ARG A 99 17.24 -10.47 20.52
N GLY A 100 16.36 -9.55 20.90
CA GLY A 100 16.68 -8.44 21.79
C GLY A 100 17.56 -7.35 21.17
N PHE A 101 17.68 -7.31 19.82
CA PHE A 101 18.40 -6.25 19.11
C PHE A 101 17.55 -4.99 18.92
N MET A 102 16.24 -5.11 19.06
CA MET A 102 15.29 -4.02 18.96
C MET A 102 14.18 -4.20 20.00
N GLU A 103 13.75 -3.09 20.61
CA GLU A 103 12.55 -3.10 21.46
C GLU A 103 11.28 -3.19 20.61
N ASP A 104 10.32 -3.98 21.09
CA ASP A 104 8.96 -3.97 20.53
C ASP A 104 8.23 -2.70 21.00
N LYS A 105 8.13 -1.73 20.10
CA LYS A 105 7.42 -0.47 20.33
C LYS A 105 6.13 -0.36 19.50
N GLY A 106 5.66 -1.46 18.94
CA GLY A 106 4.45 -1.52 18.12
C GLY A 106 4.57 -0.78 16.80
N ARG A 107 5.76 -0.81 16.17
CA ARG A 107 5.95 -0.36 14.77
C ARG A 107 5.19 -1.27 13.84
N LYS A 108 4.65 -0.70 12.76
CA LYS A 108 3.92 -1.46 11.76
C LYS A 108 4.64 -1.47 10.42
N VAL A 109 4.39 -2.51 9.65
CA VAL A 109 4.78 -2.63 8.25
C VAL A 109 3.50 -2.58 7.43
N PHE A 110 3.33 -1.53 6.63
CA PHE A 110 2.20 -1.36 5.73
C PHE A 110 2.62 -1.66 4.30
N ALA A 111 1.80 -2.41 3.57
CA ALA A 111 1.97 -2.59 2.14
C ALA A 111 0.68 -2.22 1.41
N PHE A 112 0.79 -1.24 0.50
CA PHE A 112 -0.30 -0.82 -0.38
C PHE A 112 -0.16 -1.51 -1.73
N LEU A 113 -1.17 -2.26 -2.10
CA LEU A 113 -1.15 -3.22 -3.20
C LEU A 113 -2.31 -2.97 -4.15
N GLY A 114 -2.14 -3.33 -5.42
CA GLY A 114 -3.25 -3.40 -6.37
C GLY A 114 -3.85 -4.80 -6.44
N ASP A 115 -5.12 -4.91 -6.81
CA ASP A 115 -5.77 -6.19 -7.06
C ASP A 115 -5.11 -6.98 -8.19
N GLY A 116 -4.72 -6.29 -9.27
CA GLY A 116 -3.94 -6.90 -10.35
C GLY A 116 -2.55 -7.37 -9.92
N GLU A 117 -1.90 -6.68 -8.99
CA GLU A 117 -0.63 -7.12 -8.40
C GLU A 117 -0.79 -8.42 -7.60
N MET A 118 -1.96 -8.65 -7.02
CA MET A 118 -2.23 -9.87 -6.26
C MET A 118 -2.40 -11.11 -7.13
N ASP A 119 -2.49 -10.98 -8.46
CA ASP A 119 -2.46 -12.11 -9.39
C ASP A 119 -1.05 -12.71 -9.56
N GLU A 120 -0.01 -11.94 -9.22
CA GLU A 120 1.36 -12.43 -9.31
C GLU A 120 1.60 -13.54 -8.28
N PRO A 121 2.25 -14.65 -8.66
CA PRO A 121 2.55 -15.74 -7.73
C PRO A 121 3.34 -15.27 -6.50
N GLU A 122 4.22 -14.30 -6.67
CA GLU A 122 5.02 -13.71 -5.61
C GLU A 122 4.14 -13.02 -4.55
N SER A 123 3.07 -12.36 -4.98
CA SER A 123 2.15 -11.66 -4.07
C SER A 123 1.44 -12.63 -3.12
N THR A 124 1.04 -13.78 -3.62
CA THR A 124 0.27 -14.77 -2.86
C THR A 124 1.15 -15.80 -2.16
N GLY A 125 2.37 -16.02 -2.66
CA GLY A 125 3.27 -17.08 -2.19
C GLY A 125 3.69 -16.95 -0.73
N ALA A 126 3.70 -15.75 -0.17
CA ALA A 126 4.14 -15.51 1.20
C ALA A 126 2.98 -15.31 2.21
N LEU A 127 1.72 -15.38 1.79
CA LEU A 127 0.56 -15.13 2.67
C LEU A 127 0.49 -16.11 3.84
N THR A 128 0.68 -17.40 3.57
CA THR A 128 0.66 -18.44 4.61
C THR A 128 1.88 -18.37 5.52
N LEU A 129 3.01 -17.85 5.04
CA LEU A 129 4.21 -17.64 5.84
C LEU A 129 3.94 -16.58 6.93
N ALA A 130 3.38 -15.45 6.54
CA ALA A 130 3.06 -14.36 7.45
C ALA A 130 2.14 -14.81 8.60
N SER A 131 1.11 -15.58 8.27
CA SER A 131 0.18 -16.15 9.25
C SER A 131 0.84 -17.16 10.18
N ARG A 132 1.63 -18.10 9.63
CA ARG A 132 2.32 -19.13 10.45
C ARG A 132 3.34 -18.54 11.42
N GLU A 133 3.95 -17.42 11.07
CA GLU A 133 4.94 -16.73 11.93
C GLU A 133 4.30 -15.63 12.78
N ASN A 134 2.97 -15.49 12.77
CA ASN A 134 2.21 -14.50 13.55
C ASN A 134 2.77 -13.08 13.38
N LEU A 135 2.92 -12.65 12.12
CA LEU A 135 3.43 -11.32 11.81
C LEU A 135 2.32 -10.25 11.99
N ASP A 136 1.90 -10.03 13.24
CA ASP A 136 0.75 -9.18 13.60
C ASP A 136 1.00 -7.69 13.35
N ASP A 137 2.24 -7.32 13.07
CA ASP A 137 2.62 -5.96 12.72
C ASP A 137 2.56 -5.68 11.22
N LEU A 138 2.22 -6.68 10.41
CA LEU A 138 2.08 -6.56 8.96
C LEU A 138 0.64 -6.26 8.56
N ILE A 139 0.45 -5.20 7.78
CA ILE A 139 -0.86 -4.76 7.29
C ILE A 139 -0.81 -4.61 5.79
N PHE A 140 -1.65 -5.37 5.07
CA PHE A 140 -1.86 -5.19 3.64
C PHE A 140 -3.11 -4.36 3.38
N VAL A 141 -3.01 -3.37 2.51
CA VAL A 141 -4.13 -2.57 2.02
C VAL A 141 -4.24 -2.81 0.52
N VAL A 142 -5.19 -3.67 0.13
CA VAL A 142 -5.40 -4.01 -1.28
C VAL A 142 -6.45 -3.07 -1.87
N ASN A 143 -6.04 -2.27 -2.85
CA ASN A 143 -6.92 -1.39 -3.60
C ASN A 143 -7.53 -2.13 -4.78
N CYS A 144 -8.79 -2.50 -4.65
CA CYS A 144 -9.54 -3.21 -5.71
C CYS A 144 -10.18 -2.20 -6.66
N ASN A 145 -9.40 -1.62 -7.57
CA ASN A 145 -9.89 -0.71 -8.59
C ASN A 145 -10.39 -1.44 -9.86
N LEU A 146 -10.27 -2.76 -9.89
CA LEU A 146 -10.72 -3.65 -10.96
C LEU A 146 -10.04 -3.39 -12.32
N GLN A 147 -8.82 -2.85 -12.28
CA GLN A 147 -8.02 -2.56 -13.47
C GLN A 147 -6.73 -3.37 -13.48
N ARG A 148 -6.35 -3.84 -14.66
CA ARG A 148 -5.05 -4.45 -14.98
C ARG A 148 -4.36 -3.67 -16.08
N LEU A 149 -3.09 -3.97 -16.35
CA LEU A 149 -2.32 -3.32 -17.43
C LEU A 149 -2.95 -3.57 -18.81
N ASP A 150 -3.54 -4.72 -19.03
CA ASP A 150 -4.11 -5.19 -20.28
C ASP A 150 -5.64 -4.98 -20.39
N GLY A 151 -6.25 -4.31 -19.41
CA GLY A 151 -7.68 -4.01 -19.41
C GLY A 151 -8.37 -4.24 -18.07
N PRO A 152 -9.69 -4.20 -18.05
CA PRO A 152 -10.47 -4.42 -16.84
C PRO A 152 -10.37 -5.88 -16.37
N VAL A 153 -10.44 -6.08 -15.06
CA VAL A 153 -10.49 -7.42 -14.47
C VAL A 153 -11.78 -8.13 -14.91
N ARG A 154 -11.64 -9.32 -15.49
CA ARG A 154 -12.78 -10.12 -15.90
C ARG A 154 -13.49 -10.68 -14.66
N GLY A 155 -14.83 -10.56 -14.62
CA GLY A 155 -15.65 -11.07 -13.52
C GLY A 155 -15.80 -10.13 -12.34
N ASN A 156 -15.40 -8.88 -12.50
CA ASN A 156 -15.61 -7.72 -11.61
C ASN A 156 -15.74 -8.03 -10.11
N SER A 157 -16.92 -8.34 -9.61
CA SER A 157 -17.18 -8.56 -8.19
C SER A 157 -16.52 -9.82 -7.61
N LYS A 158 -16.15 -10.80 -8.45
CA LYS A 158 -15.56 -12.06 -7.97
C LYS A 158 -14.12 -11.88 -7.46
N VAL A 159 -13.34 -10.96 -8.04
CA VAL A 159 -11.93 -10.73 -7.64
C VAL A 159 -11.84 -10.33 -6.17
N VAL A 160 -12.70 -9.43 -5.70
CA VAL A 160 -12.72 -9.02 -4.30
C VAL A 160 -13.01 -10.21 -3.38
N GLN A 161 -13.96 -11.07 -3.78
CA GLN A 161 -14.32 -12.26 -3.02
C GLN A 161 -13.24 -13.33 -3.09
N GLU A 162 -12.59 -13.51 -4.22
CA GLU A 162 -11.47 -14.44 -4.40
C GLU A 162 -10.27 -14.02 -3.52
N LEU A 163 -9.91 -12.75 -3.52
CA LEU A 163 -8.87 -12.22 -2.65
C LEU A 163 -9.24 -12.35 -1.18
N GLU A 164 -10.48 -11.99 -0.79
CA GLU A 164 -10.96 -12.20 0.57
C GLU A 164 -10.84 -13.66 0.99
N GLY A 165 -11.25 -14.59 0.12
CA GLY A 165 -11.15 -16.02 0.34
C GLY A 165 -9.70 -16.49 0.49
N ALA A 166 -8.79 -16.01 -0.34
CA ALA A 166 -7.37 -16.35 -0.30
C ALA A 166 -6.72 -15.89 1.00
N PHE A 167 -6.95 -14.64 1.39
CA PHE A 167 -6.40 -14.10 2.65
C PHE A 167 -6.97 -14.80 3.88
N ARG A 168 -8.30 -15.00 3.95
CA ARG A 168 -8.93 -15.72 5.07
C ARG A 168 -8.46 -17.19 5.14
N GLY A 169 -8.36 -17.86 3.99
CA GLY A 169 -7.84 -19.22 3.90
C GLY A 169 -6.38 -19.34 4.32
N ALA A 170 -5.60 -18.30 4.11
CA ALA A 170 -4.22 -18.20 4.60
C ALA A 170 -4.12 -17.82 6.10
N GLY A 171 -5.22 -17.56 6.78
CA GLY A 171 -5.25 -17.24 8.21
C GLY A 171 -5.15 -15.74 8.55
N TRP A 172 -5.36 -14.86 7.58
CA TRP A 172 -5.38 -13.42 7.81
C TRP A 172 -6.71 -12.92 8.35
N ASN A 173 -6.65 -11.87 9.18
CA ASN A 173 -7.83 -11.11 9.53
C ASN A 173 -8.15 -10.13 8.38
N VAL A 174 -9.33 -10.25 7.78
CA VAL A 174 -9.72 -9.49 6.59
C VAL A 174 -10.86 -8.54 6.91
N ILE A 175 -10.65 -7.26 6.64
CA ILE A 175 -11.66 -6.21 6.69
C ILE A 175 -11.94 -5.76 5.26
N LYS A 176 -13.19 -5.85 4.83
CA LYS A 176 -13.63 -5.40 3.51
C LYS A 176 -14.34 -4.06 3.63
N VAL A 177 -13.82 -3.06 2.91
CA VAL A 177 -14.40 -1.71 2.86
C VAL A 177 -14.93 -1.50 1.44
N VAL A 178 -16.21 -1.19 1.30
CA VAL A 178 -16.86 -0.98 0.00
C VAL A 178 -17.09 0.51 -0.26
N TRP A 179 -17.66 1.22 0.73
CA TRP A 179 -17.87 2.67 0.68
C TRP A 179 -17.86 3.27 2.09
N GLY A 180 -17.83 4.61 2.18
CA GLY A 180 -18.03 5.33 3.43
C GLY A 180 -19.52 5.64 3.67
N SER A 181 -19.90 5.90 4.93
CA SER A 181 -21.29 6.17 5.34
C SER A 181 -21.91 7.40 4.66
N ASP A 182 -21.10 8.33 4.16
CA ASP A 182 -21.61 9.50 3.42
C ASP A 182 -22.32 9.11 2.11
N TRP A 183 -22.00 7.93 1.57
CA TRP A 183 -22.68 7.39 0.39
C TRP A 183 -24.10 6.92 0.68
N ASP A 184 -24.40 6.56 1.92
CA ASP A 184 -25.75 6.09 2.32
C ASP A 184 -26.80 7.16 2.01
N VAL A 185 -26.47 8.45 2.22
CA VAL A 185 -27.35 9.56 1.88
C VAL A 185 -27.65 9.65 0.37
N LEU A 186 -26.69 9.25 -0.47
CA LEU A 186 -26.90 9.19 -1.93
C LEU A 186 -27.72 8.00 -2.33
N PHE A 187 -27.50 6.83 -1.71
CA PHE A 187 -28.27 5.62 -1.95
C PHE A 187 -29.73 5.80 -1.52
N ASP A 188 -30.00 6.46 -0.41
CA ASP A 188 -31.36 6.76 0.05
C ASP A 188 -32.13 7.67 -0.92
N LYS A 189 -31.43 8.47 -1.72
CA LYS A 189 -32.02 9.35 -2.74
C LYS A 189 -32.09 8.70 -4.13
N ASP A 190 -31.50 7.55 -4.32
CA ASP A 190 -31.50 6.85 -5.60
C ASP A 190 -32.77 6.05 -5.84
N VAL A 191 -33.84 6.76 -6.26
CA VAL A 191 -35.14 6.17 -6.57
C VAL A 191 -35.06 5.12 -7.70
N SER A 192 -34.08 5.25 -8.57
CA SER A 192 -33.90 4.35 -9.75
C SER A 192 -33.04 3.12 -9.46
N GLY A 193 -32.29 3.11 -8.38
CA GLY A 193 -31.34 2.07 -8.03
C GLY A 193 -30.13 2.01 -8.98
N LEU A 194 -29.83 3.10 -9.70
CA LEU A 194 -28.70 3.15 -10.64
C LEU A 194 -27.35 3.21 -9.93
N LEU A 195 -27.28 3.78 -8.74
CA LEU A 195 -26.04 3.89 -7.97
C LEU A 195 -25.64 2.55 -7.34
N LEU A 196 -26.58 1.60 -7.22
CA LEU A 196 -26.34 0.28 -6.65
C LEU A 196 -26.08 -0.82 -7.70
N LYS A 197 -26.14 -0.48 -8.98
CA LYS A 197 -25.86 -1.38 -10.10
C LYS A 197 -24.45 -1.21 -10.60
#